data_ac725a4c1165d6bd173b3c67aae9033f
#
_entry.id   ac725a4c1165d6bd173b3c67aae9033f
#
_cell.length_a   1.000
_cell.length_b   1.000
_cell.length_c   1.000
_cell.angle_alpha   90.00
_cell.angle_beta   90.00
_cell.angle_gamma   90.00
#
_symmetry.space_group_name_H-M   'P 1'
#
loop_
_entity.id
_entity.type
_entity.pdbx_description
1 polymer ?
#
loop_
_entity_poly.entity_id
_entity_poly.type
_entity_poly.pdbx_seq_one_letter_code
_entity_poly.pdbx_strand_id
1 'polypeptide(L)'
;MDAKGWPLPLELDLEQDQVVSGKAFTVSFRMLALLLIEGVAWWAYVLWSNGKLGTSITSGQLWLLAALALMFITVFYVFRSVCSVSNTHLKQSWIWNKEMLISDLAYVKLIRLRGFDWLIAPRLYARTHGGKFASFYASTPAVIEQFEKISNKLSYR
;
A
#
# COMPACT_ATOMS: atom_id res chain seq x y z
N MET A 1 -30.69 12.79 1.17
CA MET A 1 -31.01 11.41 0.72
C MET A 1 -31.46 11.52 -0.73
N ASP A 2 -30.85 10.72 -1.60
CA ASP A 2 -31.32 10.63 -3.00
C ASP A 2 -32.64 9.86 -3.10
N ALA A 3 -33.25 9.80 -4.30
CA ALA A 3 -34.52 9.14 -4.55
C ALA A 3 -34.54 7.62 -4.23
N LYS A 4 -33.39 7.01 -3.88
CA LYS A 4 -33.23 5.59 -3.48
C LYS A 4 -32.97 5.42 -1.98
N GLY A 5 -33.06 6.49 -1.17
CA GLY A 5 -32.79 6.45 0.27
C GLY A 5 -31.30 6.31 0.63
N TRP A 6 -30.40 6.47 -0.34
CA TRP A 6 -28.96 6.45 -0.11
C TRP A 6 -28.50 7.82 0.42
N PRO A 7 -27.51 7.87 1.33
CA PRO A 7 -26.92 9.13 1.73
C PRO A 7 -26.29 9.81 0.50
N LEU A 8 -26.44 11.13 0.44
CA LEU A 8 -25.84 11.95 -0.64
C LEU A 8 -24.36 11.61 -0.83
N PRO A 9 -23.85 11.66 -2.08
CA PRO A 9 -22.44 11.43 -2.38
C PRO A 9 -21.55 12.29 -1.49
N LEU A 10 -20.44 11.72 -1.07
CA LEU A 10 -19.44 12.41 -0.26
C LEU A 10 -18.69 13.37 -1.18
N GLU A 11 -19.05 14.66 -1.16
CA GLU A 11 -18.23 15.71 -1.80
C GLU A 11 -17.05 16.02 -0.88
N LEU A 12 -15.85 15.65 -1.31
CA LEU A 12 -14.62 16.17 -0.76
C LEU A 12 -14.42 17.60 -1.28
N ASP A 13 -14.16 18.51 -0.34
CA ASP A 13 -13.87 19.92 -0.61
C ASP A 13 -12.43 20.07 -1.15
N LEU A 14 -12.14 19.32 -2.21
CA LEU A 14 -10.94 19.50 -3.01
C LEU A 14 -11.35 20.46 -4.14
N GLU A 15 -10.56 21.49 -4.36
CA GLU A 15 -10.66 22.35 -5.53
C GLU A 15 -10.85 21.48 -6.78
N GLN A 16 -11.83 21.78 -7.61
CA GLN A 16 -12.24 20.96 -8.76
C GLN A 16 -10.99 20.47 -9.51
N ASP A 17 -10.81 19.14 -9.61
CA ASP A 17 -9.71 18.42 -10.28
C ASP A 17 -8.37 18.25 -9.51
N GLN A 18 -8.24 18.61 -8.25
CA GLN A 18 -7.02 18.31 -7.52
C GLN A 18 -6.90 16.81 -7.17
N VAL A 19 -5.95 16.13 -7.84
CA VAL A 19 -5.52 14.78 -7.49
C VAL A 19 -4.34 14.89 -6.54
N VAL A 20 -4.53 14.54 -5.28
CA VAL A 20 -3.44 14.47 -4.30
C VAL A 20 -2.81 13.09 -4.37
N SER A 21 -1.54 13.02 -4.75
CA SER A 21 -0.81 11.75 -4.88
C SER A 21 0.45 11.73 -4.02
N GLY A 22 0.83 10.56 -3.55
CA GLY A 22 2.02 10.38 -2.74
C GLY A 22 2.47 8.94 -2.67
N LYS A 23 3.68 8.72 -2.12
CA LYS A 23 4.20 7.37 -1.92
C LYS A 23 3.35 6.61 -0.90
N ALA A 24 3.09 5.33 -1.18
CA ALA A 24 2.30 4.48 -0.29
C ALA A 24 3.10 4.02 0.94
N PHE A 25 4.40 3.75 0.77
CA PHE A 25 5.26 3.23 1.84
C PHE A 25 6.29 4.27 2.30
N THR A 26 6.61 4.25 3.60
CA THR A 26 7.62 5.13 4.21
C THR A 26 9.03 4.84 3.67
N VAL A 27 9.92 5.83 3.77
CA VAL A 27 11.32 5.66 3.37
C VAL A 27 11.98 4.57 4.20
N SER A 28 11.74 4.58 5.52
CA SER A 28 12.31 3.58 6.44
C SER A 28 11.87 2.16 6.11
N PHE A 29 10.60 1.96 5.75
CA PHE A 29 10.11 0.65 5.31
C PHE A 29 10.81 0.19 4.02
N ARG A 30 11.03 1.10 3.06
CA ARG A 30 11.74 0.79 1.81
C ARG A 30 13.21 0.43 2.07
N MET A 31 13.87 1.16 2.98
CA MET A 31 15.26 0.86 3.37
C MET A 31 15.35 -0.49 4.09
N LEU A 32 14.41 -0.80 4.99
CA LEU A 32 14.34 -2.11 5.63
C LEU A 32 14.15 -3.24 4.61
N ALA A 33 13.27 -3.05 3.62
CA ALA A 33 13.05 -4.03 2.56
C ALA A 33 14.32 -4.27 1.72
N LEU A 34 15.11 -3.22 1.43
CA LEU A 34 16.41 -3.35 0.78
C LEU A 34 17.41 -4.13 1.63
N LEU A 35 17.55 -3.77 2.90
CA LEU A 35 18.47 -4.47 3.82
C LEU A 35 18.14 -5.95 3.95
N LEU A 36 16.86 -6.31 3.95
CA LEU A 36 16.43 -7.70 4.00
C LEU A 36 16.86 -8.47 2.74
N ILE A 37 16.63 -7.90 1.55
CA ILE A 37 17.02 -8.58 0.30
C ILE A 37 18.54 -8.67 0.17
N GLU A 38 19.27 -7.62 0.56
CA GLU A 38 20.73 -7.64 0.57
C GLU A 38 21.27 -8.71 1.54
N GLY A 39 20.69 -8.81 2.75
CA GLY A 39 21.08 -9.83 3.72
C GLY A 39 20.85 -11.24 3.21
N VAL A 40 19.71 -11.51 2.57
CA VAL A 40 19.42 -12.84 1.99
C VAL A 40 20.33 -13.12 0.79
N ALA A 41 20.57 -12.13 -0.06
CA ALA A 41 21.47 -12.28 -1.21
C ALA A 41 22.92 -12.53 -0.77
N TRP A 42 23.38 -11.81 0.26
CA TRP A 42 24.69 -12.03 0.87
C TRP A 42 24.80 -13.43 1.47
N TRP A 43 23.80 -13.88 2.21
CA TRP A 43 23.77 -15.23 2.76
C TRP A 43 23.81 -16.31 1.66
N ALA A 44 23.03 -16.13 0.59
CA ALA A 44 23.06 -17.02 -0.58
C ALA A 44 24.42 -17.05 -1.25
N TYR A 45 25.10 -15.89 -1.39
CA TYR A 45 26.45 -15.79 -1.91
C TYR A 45 27.47 -16.56 -1.04
N VAL A 46 27.39 -16.42 0.30
CA VAL A 46 28.26 -17.14 1.23
C VAL A 46 28.06 -18.66 1.13
N LEU A 47 26.81 -19.12 0.99
CA LEU A 47 26.55 -20.55 0.77
C LEU A 47 27.14 -21.07 -0.53
N TRP A 48 27.07 -20.26 -1.58
CA TRP A 48 27.65 -20.59 -2.88
C TRP A 48 29.17 -20.62 -2.85
N SER A 49 29.80 -19.60 -2.30
CA SER A 49 31.26 -19.49 -2.20
C SER A 49 31.89 -20.60 -1.36
N ASN A 50 31.18 -21.10 -0.34
CA ASN A 50 31.61 -22.22 0.49
C ASN A 50 31.30 -23.61 -0.13
N GLY A 51 30.83 -23.66 -1.38
CA GLY A 51 30.52 -24.90 -2.09
C GLY A 51 29.32 -25.67 -1.51
N LYS A 52 28.59 -25.09 -0.55
CA LYS A 52 27.43 -25.75 0.12
C LYS A 52 26.22 -25.89 -0.80
N LEU A 53 26.15 -25.11 -1.86
CA LEU A 53 25.10 -25.21 -2.88
C LEU A 53 25.39 -26.25 -3.97
N GLY A 54 26.60 -26.85 -3.97
CA GLY A 54 27.02 -27.81 -5.01
C GLY A 54 27.31 -27.14 -6.36
N THR A 55 27.81 -27.96 -7.31
CA THR A 55 28.18 -27.50 -8.67
C THR A 55 27.07 -27.77 -9.68
N SER A 56 26.11 -28.60 -9.37
CA SER A 56 24.95 -28.92 -10.24
C SER A 56 23.70 -28.21 -9.75
N ILE A 57 22.89 -27.72 -10.68
CA ILE A 57 21.62 -27.09 -10.34
C ILE A 57 20.68 -28.14 -9.72
N THR A 58 20.47 -28.00 -8.42
CA THR A 58 19.55 -28.85 -7.68
C THR A 58 18.21 -28.14 -7.47
N SER A 59 17.18 -28.90 -7.13
CA SER A 59 15.86 -28.32 -6.80
C SER A 59 15.94 -27.26 -5.69
N GLY A 60 16.83 -27.43 -4.69
CA GLY A 60 17.04 -26.45 -3.62
C GLY A 60 17.56 -25.10 -4.12
N GLN A 61 18.47 -25.11 -5.10
CA GLN A 61 18.99 -23.89 -5.71
C GLN A 61 17.93 -23.16 -6.52
N LEU A 62 17.09 -23.90 -7.26
CA LEU A 62 15.96 -23.31 -8.00
C LEU A 62 14.96 -22.63 -7.07
N TRP A 63 14.64 -23.23 -5.92
CA TRP A 63 13.77 -22.61 -4.91
C TRP A 63 14.39 -21.35 -4.30
N LEU A 64 15.69 -21.33 -4.03
CA LEU A 64 16.41 -20.15 -3.53
C LEU A 64 16.38 -19.01 -4.56
N LEU A 65 16.66 -19.31 -5.82
CA LEU A 65 16.58 -18.32 -6.91
C LEU A 65 15.16 -17.78 -7.08
N ALA A 66 14.14 -18.64 -7.05
CA ALA A 66 12.75 -18.23 -7.14
C ALA A 66 12.35 -17.33 -5.97
N ALA A 67 12.79 -17.65 -4.74
CA ALA A 67 12.55 -16.82 -3.56
C ALA A 67 13.20 -15.44 -3.68
N LEU A 68 14.47 -15.38 -4.09
CA LEU A 68 15.17 -14.12 -4.33
C LEU A 68 14.49 -13.28 -5.43
N ALA A 69 14.07 -13.90 -6.53
CA ALA A 69 13.36 -13.23 -7.59
C ALA A 69 12.03 -12.63 -7.09
N LEU A 70 11.26 -13.39 -6.31
CA LEU A 70 10.01 -12.94 -5.71
C LEU A 70 10.23 -11.78 -4.73
N MET A 71 11.27 -11.85 -3.90
CA MET A 71 11.66 -10.76 -2.99
C MET A 71 12.03 -9.50 -3.78
N PHE A 72 12.81 -9.64 -4.85
CA PHE A 72 13.21 -8.52 -5.69
C PHE A 72 11.99 -7.85 -6.35
N ILE A 73 11.09 -8.64 -6.93
CA ILE A 73 9.83 -8.16 -7.51
C ILE A 73 9.01 -7.41 -6.46
N THR A 74 8.89 -7.97 -5.25
CA THR A 74 8.14 -7.34 -4.16
C THR A 74 8.74 -5.99 -3.76
N VAL A 75 10.06 -5.92 -3.57
CA VAL A 75 10.77 -4.67 -3.26
C VAL A 75 10.60 -3.65 -4.38
N PHE A 76 10.71 -4.06 -5.63
CA PHE A 76 10.49 -3.19 -6.78
C PHE A 76 9.09 -2.54 -6.73
N TYR A 77 8.03 -3.32 -6.48
CA TYR A 77 6.67 -2.78 -6.35
C TYR A 77 6.48 -1.91 -5.12
N VAL A 78 7.14 -2.19 -4.00
CA VAL A 78 7.14 -1.33 -2.80
C VAL A 78 7.69 0.06 -3.13
N PHE A 79 8.78 0.15 -3.90
CA PHE A 79 9.35 1.43 -4.33
C PHE A 79 8.47 2.19 -5.32
N ARG A 80 7.76 1.47 -6.18
CA ARG A 80 6.95 2.06 -7.24
C ARG A 80 5.53 2.41 -6.77
N SER A 81 5.08 1.90 -5.63
CA SER A 81 3.72 2.10 -5.14
C SER A 81 3.40 3.56 -4.82
N VAL A 82 2.30 4.03 -5.41
CA VAL A 82 1.76 5.38 -5.24
C VAL A 82 0.29 5.27 -4.83
N CYS A 83 -0.11 6.08 -3.86
CA CYS A 83 -1.51 6.27 -3.50
C CYS A 83 -1.96 7.64 -3.98
N SER A 84 -3.11 7.73 -4.60
CA SER A 84 -3.73 8.97 -5.07
C SER A 84 -5.18 9.06 -4.59
N VAL A 85 -5.55 10.25 -4.19
CA VAL A 85 -6.90 10.62 -3.75
C VAL A 85 -7.40 11.73 -4.65
N SER A 86 -8.54 11.53 -5.29
CA SER A 86 -9.27 12.56 -6.01
C SER A 86 -10.65 12.75 -5.37
N ASN A 87 -11.43 13.72 -5.85
CA ASN A 87 -12.80 13.94 -5.35
C ASN A 87 -13.72 12.73 -5.54
N THR A 88 -13.43 11.88 -6.50
CA THR A 88 -14.31 10.78 -6.90
C THR A 88 -13.71 9.41 -6.60
N HIS A 89 -12.37 9.28 -6.56
CA HIS A 89 -11.70 8.00 -6.54
C HIS A 89 -10.56 7.95 -5.51
N LEU A 90 -10.46 6.80 -4.85
CA LEU A 90 -9.28 6.36 -4.13
C LEU A 90 -8.55 5.35 -5.00
N LYS A 91 -7.29 5.63 -5.38
CA LYS A 91 -6.46 4.74 -6.20
C LYS A 91 -5.14 4.44 -5.52
N GLN A 92 -4.70 3.20 -5.59
CA GLN A 92 -3.36 2.81 -5.18
C GLN A 92 -2.77 1.85 -6.22
N SER A 93 -1.63 2.23 -6.77
CA SER A 93 -0.82 1.36 -7.60
C SER A 93 0.09 0.50 -6.71
N TRP A 94 0.00 -0.81 -6.88
CA TRP A 94 0.92 -1.78 -6.30
C TRP A 94 1.06 -2.94 -7.31
N ILE A 95 1.23 -4.19 -6.87
CA ILE A 95 1.18 -5.38 -7.73
C ILE A 95 -0.18 -5.42 -8.47
N TRP A 96 -1.26 -5.11 -7.76
CA TRP A 96 -2.60 -4.90 -8.31
C TRP A 96 -3.04 -3.45 -8.09
N ASN A 97 -3.56 -2.84 -9.13
CA ASN A 97 -4.18 -1.53 -9.00
C ASN A 97 -5.49 -1.66 -8.22
N LYS A 98 -5.57 -0.96 -7.10
CA LYS A 98 -6.78 -0.86 -6.30
C LYS A 98 -7.45 0.46 -6.60
N GLU A 99 -8.75 0.41 -6.85
CA GLU A 99 -9.56 1.60 -7.10
C GLU A 99 -10.91 1.45 -6.40
N MET A 100 -11.34 2.50 -5.71
CA MET A 100 -12.65 2.61 -5.09
C MET A 100 -13.24 3.98 -5.33
N LEU A 101 -14.54 4.03 -5.62
CA LEU A 101 -15.33 5.26 -5.69
C LEU A 101 -15.60 5.77 -4.27
N ILE A 102 -15.37 7.06 -4.04
CA ILE A 102 -15.64 7.68 -2.72
C ILE A 102 -17.14 7.71 -2.45
N SER A 103 -17.97 7.89 -3.48
CA SER A 103 -19.43 7.86 -3.36
C SER A 103 -19.99 6.51 -2.91
N ASP A 104 -19.27 5.42 -3.16
CA ASP A 104 -19.69 4.05 -2.84
C ASP A 104 -19.21 3.58 -1.46
N LEU A 105 -18.46 4.43 -0.74
CA LEU A 105 -17.92 4.11 0.57
C LEU A 105 -19.01 4.08 1.65
N ALA A 106 -19.17 2.91 2.27
CA ALA A 106 -20.08 2.71 3.40
C ALA A 106 -19.41 2.91 4.75
N TYR A 107 -18.14 2.53 4.84
CA TYR A 107 -17.38 2.60 6.09
C TYR A 107 -15.91 2.85 5.80
N VAL A 108 -15.31 3.74 6.57
CA VAL A 108 -13.89 4.06 6.48
C VAL A 108 -13.28 4.19 7.88
N LYS A 109 -12.09 3.64 8.07
CA LYS A 109 -11.34 3.77 9.31
C LYS A 109 -9.87 4.05 9.01
N LEU A 110 -9.36 5.15 9.55
CA LEU A 110 -7.93 5.44 9.52
C LEU A 110 -7.23 4.68 10.65
N ILE A 111 -6.26 3.86 10.31
CA ILE A 111 -5.47 3.07 11.25
C ILE A 111 -4.05 3.65 11.26
N ARG A 112 -3.63 4.17 12.42
CA ARG A 112 -2.28 4.65 12.69
C ARG A 112 -1.69 3.88 13.87
N LEU A 113 -0.43 3.50 13.75
CA LEU A 113 0.33 2.91 14.84
C LEU A 113 1.21 4.00 15.47
N ARG A 114 0.67 4.68 16.49
CA ARG A 114 1.42 5.73 17.22
C ARG A 114 2.79 5.19 17.66
N GLY A 115 3.87 5.92 17.33
CA GLY A 115 5.25 5.53 17.61
C GLY A 115 5.92 4.76 16.48
N PHE A 116 5.19 4.18 15.53
CA PHE A 116 5.73 3.45 14.38
C PHE A 116 5.40 4.08 13.02
N ASP A 117 4.88 5.31 13.00
CA ASP A 117 4.51 6.02 11.76
C ASP A 117 5.70 6.24 10.82
N TRP A 118 6.91 6.28 11.37
CA TRP A 118 8.15 6.39 10.61
C TRP A 118 8.49 5.10 9.84
N LEU A 119 8.04 3.93 10.31
CA LEU A 119 8.28 2.61 9.70
C LEU A 119 7.03 2.13 8.94
N ILE A 120 5.87 2.17 9.61
CA ILE A 120 4.63 1.63 9.08
C ILE A 120 3.73 2.79 8.64
N ALA A 121 3.49 2.90 7.33
CA ALA A 121 2.64 3.93 6.79
C ALA A 121 1.21 3.83 7.34
N PRO A 122 0.58 4.96 7.72
CA PRO A 122 -0.84 5.02 8.01
C PRO A 122 -1.66 4.40 6.88
N ARG A 123 -2.74 3.69 7.25
CA ARG A 123 -3.60 3.01 6.29
C ARG A 123 -5.05 3.39 6.47
N LEU A 124 -5.72 3.64 5.38
CA LEU A 124 -7.16 3.83 5.31
C LEU A 124 -7.80 2.50 4.96
N TYR A 125 -8.54 1.92 5.90
CA TYR A 125 -9.42 0.79 5.63
C TYR A 125 -10.74 1.32 5.11
N ALA A 126 -11.12 0.91 3.92
CA ALA A 126 -12.35 1.34 3.25
C ALA A 126 -13.21 0.14 2.87
N ARG A 127 -14.52 0.25 3.09
CA ARG A 127 -15.53 -0.74 2.70
C ARG A 127 -16.65 -0.06 1.93
N THR A 128 -17.06 -0.63 0.81
CA THR A 128 -18.18 -0.15 -0.01
C THR A 128 -19.51 -0.72 0.47
N HIS A 129 -20.63 -0.08 0.07
CA HIS A 129 -21.98 -0.61 0.28
C HIS A 129 -22.16 -1.99 -0.38
N GLY A 130 -21.50 -2.27 -1.50
CA GLY A 130 -21.50 -3.57 -2.16
C GLY A 130 -20.63 -4.65 -1.48
N GLY A 131 -20.08 -4.37 -0.27
CA GLY A 131 -19.29 -5.34 0.52
C GLY A 131 -17.83 -5.48 0.09
N LYS A 132 -17.37 -4.79 -0.94
CA LYS A 132 -15.93 -4.75 -1.30
C LYS A 132 -15.16 -4.01 -0.23
N PHE A 133 -13.95 -4.49 0.10
CA PHE A 133 -13.05 -3.82 1.05
C PHE A 133 -11.64 -3.70 0.48
N ALA A 134 -10.94 -2.63 0.85
CA ALA A 134 -9.53 -2.45 0.54
C ALA A 134 -8.85 -1.61 1.62
N SER A 135 -7.53 -1.80 1.75
CA SER A 135 -6.67 -0.94 2.55
C SER A 135 -5.79 -0.13 1.62
N PHE A 136 -5.77 1.18 1.81
CA PHE A 136 -4.92 2.14 1.10
C PHE A 136 -3.84 2.62 2.05
N TYR A 137 -2.59 2.67 1.58
CA TYR A 137 -1.45 3.09 2.38
C TYR A 137 -0.98 4.46 1.89
N ALA A 138 -0.61 5.34 2.80
CA ALA A 138 -0.04 6.64 2.47
C ALA A 138 1.05 7.02 3.46
N SER A 139 2.21 7.43 2.93
CA SER A 139 3.31 7.96 3.72
C SER A 139 3.48 9.48 3.55
N THR A 140 2.83 10.05 2.54
CA THR A 140 2.89 11.48 2.25
C THR A 140 1.87 12.24 3.09
N PRO A 141 2.26 13.29 3.85
CA PRO A 141 1.36 14.03 4.76
C PRO A 141 0.09 14.53 4.07
N ALA A 142 0.20 15.06 2.85
CA ALA A 142 -0.95 15.56 2.10
C ALA A 142 -2.02 14.48 1.83
N VAL A 143 -1.60 13.23 1.54
CA VAL A 143 -2.54 12.12 1.32
C VAL A 143 -3.13 11.66 2.65
N ILE A 144 -2.34 11.67 3.73
CA ILE A 144 -2.81 11.31 5.08
C ILE A 144 -3.88 12.30 5.55
N GLU A 145 -3.70 13.59 5.30
CA GLU A 145 -4.71 14.61 5.61
C GLU A 145 -6.04 14.36 4.88
N GLN A 146 -5.98 13.95 3.60
CA GLN A 146 -7.19 13.57 2.87
C GLN A 146 -7.84 12.31 3.46
N PHE A 147 -7.05 11.34 3.91
CA PHE A 147 -7.56 10.17 4.60
C PHE A 147 -8.27 10.54 5.90
N GLU A 148 -7.75 11.51 6.67
CA GLU A 148 -8.40 12.03 7.87
C GLU A 148 -9.72 12.73 7.54
N LYS A 149 -9.74 13.57 6.52
CA LYS A 149 -10.97 14.25 6.06
C LYS A 149 -12.06 13.23 5.67
N ILE A 150 -11.71 12.19 4.89
CA ILE A 150 -12.64 11.13 4.49
C ILE A 150 -13.13 10.35 5.72
N SER A 151 -12.21 9.97 6.62
CA SER A 151 -12.54 9.20 7.82
C SER A 151 -13.47 9.99 8.74
N ASN A 152 -13.21 11.28 8.97
CA ASN A 152 -14.04 12.13 9.81
C ASN A 152 -15.42 12.32 9.19
N LYS A 153 -15.53 12.65 7.91
CA LYS A 153 -16.83 12.82 7.24
C LYS A 153 -17.73 11.58 7.32
N LEU A 154 -17.15 10.37 7.22
CA LEU A 154 -17.92 9.11 7.30
C LEU A 154 -18.14 8.61 8.74
N SER A 155 -17.32 9.03 9.71
CA SER A 155 -17.51 8.68 11.12
C SER A 155 -18.68 9.44 11.77
N TYR A 156 -19.10 10.58 11.20
CA TYR A 156 -20.25 11.38 11.68
C TYR A 156 -21.59 11.01 11.02
N ARG A 157 -21.62 9.96 10.20
CA ARG A 157 -22.83 9.38 9.61
C ARG A 157 -23.22 8.07 10.28
#